data_fdbafdee6df252db8a90bdc96f7f3947
#
_entry.id   fdbafdee6df252db8a90bdc96f7f3947
#
_cell.length_a   1.000
_cell.length_b   1.000
_cell.length_c   1.000
_cell.angle_alpha   90.00
_cell.angle_beta   90.00
_cell.angle_gamma   90.00
#
_symmetry.space_group_name_H-M   'P 1'
#
loop_
_entity.id
_entity.type
_entity.pdbx_description
1 polymer ?
#
loop_
_entity_poly.entity_id
_entity_poly.type
_entity_poly.pdbx_seq_one_letter_code
_entity_poly.pdbx_strand_id
1 'polypeptide(L)'
;ALLALRWPERLSPGMPWQLQGRVQYRQPVSVELLDPGNAVVDSAQPDAQGDFVLSDSVRGAGQAMYRLRVQDARRKILEALDIPLLVETPKPVRMLMLSGGPNPELKYIRRWASDAGIALESRIDLGQGMQIQTGNAALSAASLRELDLLVLDERAWNGLGAGSRRMVIDALNGGLGVLLRLTGPLAGSAGNELRALGFSVQETAGVQGVRLAEPQGKALLPELSRRSVKVQSPDGVALLRTDKNEPLAIWRAQGQGRIALWWLTDTYK
;
A
#
# COMPACT_ATOMS: atom_id res chain seq x y z
N ALA A 1 20.97 31.45 -15.83
CA ALA A 1 19.73 31.46 -15.04
C ALA A 1 19.28 30.02 -14.78
N LEU A 2 18.65 29.79 -13.65
CA LEU A 2 17.92 28.58 -13.33
C LEU A 2 16.64 28.54 -14.18
N LEU A 3 16.42 27.46 -14.92
CA LEU A 3 15.31 27.37 -15.87
C LEU A 3 14.15 26.53 -15.35
N ALA A 4 14.44 25.43 -14.65
CA ALA A 4 13.45 24.53 -14.12
C ALA A 4 13.98 23.86 -12.84
N LEU A 5 13.05 23.59 -11.91
CA LEU A 5 13.30 22.81 -10.71
C LEU A 5 12.11 21.87 -10.44
N ARG A 6 12.44 20.70 -9.94
CA ARG A 6 11.47 19.70 -9.52
C ARG A 6 12.00 18.95 -8.28
N TRP A 7 11.19 18.94 -7.24
CA TRP A 7 11.47 18.19 -6.02
C TRP A 7 10.16 17.71 -5.38
N PRO A 8 10.17 16.67 -4.53
CA PRO A 8 9.00 16.26 -3.78
C PRO A 8 8.73 17.26 -2.66
N GLU A 9 7.53 17.81 -2.60
CA GLU A 9 7.14 18.77 -1.56
C GLU A 9 6.92 18.10 -0.18
N ARG A 10 6.56 16.80 -0.18
CA ARG A 10 6.30 16.00 1.03
C ARG A 10 7.14 14.75 1.05
N LEU A 11 7.71 14.45 2.19
CA LEU A 11 8.60 13.31 2.42
C LEU A 11 8.29 12.63 3.75
N SER A 12 8.74 11.39 3.90
CA SER A 12 8.81 10.71 5.19
C SER A 12 10.23 10.72 5.74
N PRO A 13 10.41 10.73 7.07
CA PRO A 13 11.74 10.66 7.69
C PRO A 13 12.54 9.46 7.17
N GLY A 14 13.81 9.69 6.84
CA GLY A 14 14.72 8.67 6.34
C GLY A 14 14.56 8.33 4.85
N MET A 15 13.58 8.87 4.16
CA MET A 15 13.41 8.64 2.72
C MET A 15 14.43 9.46 1.92
N PRO A 16 15.16 8.83 0.96
CA PRO A 16 15.97 9.58 0.02
C PRO A 16 15.07 10.39 -0.92
N TRP A 17 15.51 11.58 -1.27
CA TRP A 17 14.83 12.46 -2.21
C TRP A 17 15.81 13.09 -3.19
N GLN A 18 15.32 13.59 -4.30
CA GLN A 18 16.09 14.21 -5.35
C GLN A 18 15.53 15.57 -5.73
N LEU A 19 16.45 16.51 -5.93
CA LEU A 19 16.22 17.78 -6.57
C LEU A 19 16.74 17.67 -8.00
N GLN A 20 15.86 17.76 -8.97
CA GLN A 20 16.19 17.76 -10.39
C GLN A 20 16.02 19.16 -10.94
N GLY A 21 16.92 19.61 -11.77
CA GLY A 21 16.83 20.95 -12.34
C GLY A 21 17.62 21.13 -13.60
N ARG A 22 17.40 22.28 -14.22
CA ARG A 22 18.13 22.72 -15.41
C ARG A 22 18.60 24.14 -15.24
N VAL A 23 19.87 24.37 -15.56
CA VAL A 23 20.48 25.71 -15.58
C VAL A 23 21.01 26.04 -16.97
N GLN A 24 21.03 27.33 -17.28
CA GLN A 24 21.66 27.83 -18.50
C GLN A 24 22.56 29.00 -18.19
N TYR A 25 23.87 28.80 -18.30
CA TYR A 25 24.88 29.83 -18.12
C TYR A 25 25.89 29.79 -19.27
N ARG A 26 26.49 30.95 -19.57
CA ARG A 26 27.54 31.07 -20.60
C ARG A 26 28.89 30.50 -20.16
N GLN A 27 29.08 30.29 -18.88
CA GLN A 27 30.29 29.79 -18.26
C GLN A 27 29.98 28.50 -17.46
N PRO A 28 31.01 27.66 -17.24
CA PRO A 28 30.83 26.50 -16.37
C PRO A 28 30.35 26.89 -14.98
N VAL A 29 29.39 26.20 -14.46
CA VAL A 29 28.84 26.38 -13.09
C VAL A 29 28.77 25.05 -12.36
N SER A 30 28.81 25.13 -11.02
CA SER A 30 28.47 24.04 -10.13
C SER A 30 27.19 24.34 -9.37
N VAL A 31 26.42 23.33 -9.07
CA VAL A 31 25.23 23.43 -8.23
C VAL A 31 25.46 22.66 -6.94
N GLU A 32 25.04 23.23 -5.83
CA GLU A 32 25.20 22.66 -4.49
C GLU A 32 23.87 22.68 -3.77
N LEU A 33 23.57 21.60 -3.06
CA LEU A 33 22.44 21.48 -2.14
C LEU A 33 22.95 21.63 -0.71
N LEU A 34 22.39 22.58 0.02
CA LEU A 34 22.71 22.82 1.42
C LEU A 34 21.54 22.38 2.28
N ASP A 35 21.84 21.72 3.40
CA ASP A 35 20.87 21.35 4.42
C ASP A 35 20.38 22.57 5.23
N PRO A 36 19.37 22.41 6.10
CA PRO A 36 18.94 23.51 7.00
C PRO A 36 20.02 24.06 7.93
N GLY A 37 21.10 23.32 8.16
CA GLY A 37 22.29 23.76 8.89
C GLY A 37 23.31 24.52 8.05
N ASN A 38 23.03 24.76 6.75
CA ASN A 38 23.94 25.35 5.75
C ASN A 38 25.18 24.49 5.44
N ALA A 39 25.17 23.19 5.73
CA ALA A 39 26.19 22.27 5.26
C ALA A 39 25.86 21.80 3.83
N VAL A 40 26.89 21.72 2.97
CA VAL A 40 26.71 21.14 1.63
C VAL A 40 26.52 19.63 1.77
N VAL A 41 25.37 19.11 1.34
CA VAL A 41 25.02 17.68 1.40
C VAL A 41 25.22 16.97 0.08
N ASP A 42 25.10 17.71 -1.04
CA ASP A 42 25.36 17.18 -2.37
C ASP A 42 25.79 18.30 -3.33
N SER A 43 26.54 17.93 -4.38
CA SER A 43 26.99 18.86 -5.41
C SER A 43 27.08 18.17 -6.77
N ALA A 44 26.73 18.88 -7.84
CA ALA A 44 26.80 18.38 -9.20
C ALA A 44 27.34 19.46 -10.16
N GLN A 45 27.93 19.00 -11.26
CA GLN A 45 28.17 19.83 -12.44
C GLN A 45 27.05 19.51 -13.45
N PRO A 46 26.32 20.53 -13.93
CA PRO A 46 25.31 20.33 -14.95
C PRO A 46 25.91 19.70 -16.22
N ASP A 47 25.16 18.83 -16.86
CA ASP A 47 25.57 18.19 -18.12
C ASP A 47 25.58 19.19 -19.31
N ALA A 48 25.80 18.66 -20.52
CA ALA A 48 25.87 19.50 -21.74
C ALA A 48 24.53 20.18 -22.08
N GLN A 49 23.42 19.68 -21.56
CA GLN A 49 22.08 20.23 -21.68
C GLN A 49 21.74 21.18 -20.53
N GLY A 50 22.60 21.23 -19.51
CA GLY A 50 22.42 22.01 -18.30
C GLY A 50 21.61 21.28 -17.22
N ASP A 51 21.32 20.00 -17.38
CA ASP A 51 20.54 19.21 -16.43
C ASP A 51 21.44 18.78 -15.26
N PHE A 52 20.85 18.73 -14.07
CA PHE A 52 21.52 18.26 -12.85
C PHE A 52 20.53 17.53 -11.94
N VAL A 53 21.08 16.64 -11.10
CA VAL A 53 20.36 15.93 -10.05
C VAL A 53 21.18 16.03 -8.77
N LEU A 54 20.54 16.43 -7.67
CA LEU A 54 21.11 16.44 -6.33
C LEU A 54 20.23 15.58 -5.42
N SER A 55 20.81 14.95 -4.42
CA SER A 55 20.12 14.01 -3.54
C SER A 55 20.49 14.20 -2.09
N ASP A 56 19.56 13.91 -1.19
CA ASP A 56 19.79 13.81 0.25
C ASP A 56 18.67 12.99 0.91
N SER A 57 18.76 12.81 2.23
CA SER A 57 17.73 12.16 3.06
C SER A 57 17.45 12.99 4.31
N VAL A 58 16.17 13.35 4.53
CA VAL A 58 15.77 14.13 5.70
C VAL A 58 15.45 13.19 6.87
N ARG A 59 16.13 13.37 8.01
CA ARG A 59 16.01 12.48 9.18
C ARG A 59 14.88 12.86 10.14
N GLY A 60 14.59 14.13 10.30
CA GLY A 60 13.60 14.64 11.25
C GLY A 60 12.28 15.00 10.60
N ALA A 61 11.16 14.76 11.28
CA ALA A 61 9.85 15.28 10.88
C ALA A 61 9.76 16.80 11.14
N GLY A 62 8.96 17.49 10.32
CA GLY A 62 8.75 18.93 10.40
C GLY A 62 9.00 19.64 9.08
N GLN A 63 9.06 20.96 9.13
CA GLN A 63 9.48 21.75 7.96
C GLN A 63 11.01 21.80 7.89
N ALA A 64 11.55 21.50 6.72
CA ALA A 64 12.97 21.61 6.45
C ALA A 64 13.18 22.58 5.29
N MET A 65 14.07 23.56 5.46
CA MET A 65 14.41 24.54 4.43
C MET A 65 15.80 24.23 3.92
N TYR A 66 15.86 23.61 2.77
CA TYR A 66 17.11 23.41 2.03
C TYR A 66 17.41 24.63 1.19
N ARG A 67 18.64 24.72 0.70
CA ARG A 67 19.06 25.81 -0.19
C ARG A 67 19.82 25.25 -1.37
N LEU A 68 19.35 25.56 -2.58
CA LEU A 68 20.09 25.36 -3.81
C LEU A 68 20.98 26.57 -4.04
N ARG A 69 22.23 26.35 -4.39
CA ARG A 69 23.21 27.39 -4.71
C ARG A 69 23.91 27.08 -6.02
N VAL A 70 23.90 28.04 -6.94
CA VAL A 70 24.64 27.98 -8.20
C VAL A 70 25.86 28.85 -8.10
N GLN A 71 27.03 28.30 -8.40
CA GLN A 71 28.33 29.01 -8.29
C GLN A 71 29.12 28.95 -9.61
N ASP A 72 29.95 29.96 -9.87
CA ASP A 72 30.94 29.90 -10.93
C ASP A 72 32.23 29.17 -10.48
N ALA A 73 33.20 29.05 -11.39
CA ALA A 73 34.49 28.39 -11.13
C ALA A 73 35.31 29.08 -10.02
N ARG A 74 35.02 30.34 -9.68
CA ARG A 74 35.64 31.08 -8.59
C ARG A 74 34.84 31.00 -7.28
N ARG A 75 33.85 30.12 -7.21
CA ARG A 75 32.92 29.97 -6.06
C ARG A 75 32.07 31.21 -5.75
N LYS A 76 31.93 32.12 -6.71
CA LYS A 76 31.01 33.24 -6.57
C LYS A 76 29.60 32.73 -6.75
N ILE A 77 28.71 33.01 -5.82
CA ILE A 77 27.32 32.66 -5.89
C ILE A 77 26.66 33.52 -6.98
N LEU A 78 26.12 32.86 -7.98
CA LEU A 78 25.38 33.48 -9.07
C LEU A 78 23.89 33.52 -8.80
N GLU A 79 23.37 32.49 -8.13
CA GLU A 79 21.95 32.33 -7.80
C GLU A 79 21.79 31.45 -6.57
N ALA A 80 20.83 31.75 -5.73
CA ALA A 80 20.44 30.92 -4.59
C ALA A 80 18.92 30.87 -4.45
N LEU A 81 18.40 29.69 -4.12
CA LEU A 81 16.96 29.48 -3.96
C LEU A 81 16.68 28.58 -2.76
N ASP A 82 15.71 28.95 -1.96
CA ASP A 82 15.25 28.14 -0.86
C ASP A 82 14.29 27.04 -1.36
N ILE A 83 14.51 25.81 -0.90
CA ILE A 83 13.77 24.61 -1.27
C ILE A 83 13.01 24.13 -0.03
N PRO A 84 11.71 24.45 0.08
CA PRO A 84 10.90 24.01 1.21
C PRO A 84 10.53 22.54 1.07
N LEU A 85 10.69 21.78 2.16
CA LEU A 85 10.27 20.40 2.27
C LEU A 85 9.37 20.25 3.51
N LEU A 86 8.28 19.49 3.36
CA LEU A 86 7.47 19.05 4.48
C LEU A 86 7.76 17.58 4.76
N VAL A 87 8.34 17.30 5.91
CA VAL A 87 8.67 15.93 6.36
C VAL A 87 7.63 15.49 7.36
N GLU A 88 6.75 14.58 6.96
CA GLU A 88 5.66 14.08 7.79
C GLU A 88 5.94 12.63 8.19
N THR A 89 5.82 12.34 9.48
CA THR A 89 5.80 10.96 9.93
C THR A 89 4.49 10.32 9.42
N PRO A 90 4.56 9.30 8.56
CA PRO A 90 3.35 8.66 8.08
C PRO A 90 2.59 8.06 9.26
N LYS A 91 1.28 8.27 9.28
CA LYS A 91 0.43 7.57 10.25
C LYS A 91 0.49 6.08 9.92
N PRO A 92 0.65 5.20 10.93
CA PRO A 92 0.60 3.76 10.70
C PRO A 92 -0.72 3.40 10.03
N VAL A 93 -0.68 2.57 9.00
CA VAL A 93 -1.88 1.99 8.40
C VAL A 93 -2.60 1.17 9.48
N ARG A 94 -3.87 1.44 9.72
CA ARG A 94 -4.70 0.74 10.70
C ARG A 94 -5.46 -0.39 10.01
N MET A 95 -5.19 -1.62 10.42
CA MET A 95 -5.76 -2.81 9.83
C MET A 95 -6.49 -3.64 10.88
N LEU A 96 -7.74 -4.03 10.60
CA LEU A 96 -8.48 -5.02 11.37
C LEU A 96 -8.55 -6.31 10.57
N MET A 97 -8.19 -7.44 11.20
CA MET A 97 -8.33 -8.77 10.62
C MET A 97 -9.34 -9.60 11.39
N LEU A 98 -10.35 -10.10 10.69
CA LEU A 98 -11.37 -11.01 11.21
C LEU A 98 -11.24 -12.37 10.54
N SER A 99 -11.08 -13.44 11.31
CA SER A 99 -11.04 -14.80 10.79
C SER A 99 -12.08 -15.66 11.49
N GLY A 100 -12.85 -16.39 10.71
CA GLY A 100 -13.86 -17.35 11.20
C GLY A 100 -13.26 -18.70 11.60
N GLY A 101 -11.96 -18.82 11.69
CA GLY A 101 -11.25 -19.99 12.18
C GLY A 101 -9.73 -19.83 12.17
N PRO A 102 -8.99 -20.69 12.87
CA PRO A 102 -7.54 -20.71 12.83
C PRO A 102 -7.02 -20.96 11.41
N ASN A 103 -6.01 -20.18 11.01
CA ASN A 103 -5.37 -20.29 9.71
C ASN A 103 -3.87 -20.01 9.86
N PRO A 104 -2.96 -20.83 9.32
CA PRO A 104 -1.52 -20.60 9.39
C PRO A 104 -1.07 -19.23 8.87
N GLU A 105 -1.72 -18.69 7.84
CA GLU A 105 -1.39 -17.38 7.29
C GLU A 105 -1.54 -16.24 8.29
N LEU A 106 -2.42 -16.36 9.29
CA LEU A 106 -2.63 -15.33 10.31
C LEU A 106 -1.33 -15.02 11.07
N LYS A 107 -0.53 -16.04 11.36
CA LYS A 107 0.77 -15.86 12.01
C LYS A 107 1.71 -15.02 11.15
N TYR A 108 1.77 -15.29 9.86
CA TYR A 108 2.67 -14.60 8.93
C TYR A 108 2.20 -13.19 8.62
N ILE A 109 0.90 -12.97 8.44
CA ILE A 109 0.33 -11.63 8.27
C ILE A 109 0.59 -10.76 9.50
N ARG A 110 0.45 -11.32 10.72
CA ARG A 110 0.75 -10.58 11.96
C ARG A 110 2.22 -10.19 12.06
N ARG A 111 3.12 -11.11 11.71
CA ARG A 111 4.55 -10.81 11.68
C ARG A 111 4.87 -9.73 10.64
N TRP A 112 4.38 -9.91 9.42
CA TRP A 112 4.56 -8.92 8.36
C TRP A 112 4.02 -7.53 8.74
N ALA A 113 2.83 -7.47 9.33
CA ALA A 113 2.24 -6.21 9.78
C ALA A 113 3.12 -5.50 10.83
N SER A 114 3.67 -6.27 11.78
CA SER A 114 4.61 -5.75 12.78
C SER A 114 5.88 -5.21 12.12
N ASP A 115 6.48 -5.96 11.19
CA ASP A 115 7.70 -5.59 10.49
C ASP A 115 7.48 -4.37 9.56
N ALA A 116 6.28 -4.24 8.99
CA ALA A 116 5.88 -3.13 8.12
C ALA A 116 5.35 -1.89 8.87
N GLY A 117 5.33 -1.89 10.20
CA GLY A 117 4.80 -0.77 10.99
C GLY A 117 3.29 -0.56 10.86
N ILE A 118 2.54 -1.62 10.54
CA ILE A 118 1.08 -1.60 10.40
C ILE A 118 0.45 -1.83 11.78
N ALA A 119 -0.46 -0.95 12.18
CA ALA A 119 -1.25 -1.11 13.41
C ALA A 119 -2.34 -2.17 13.17
N LEU A 120 -1.99 -3.45 13.40
CA LEU A 120 -2.88 -4.58 13.20
C LEU A 120 -3.61 -4.97 14.47
N GLU A 121 -4.94 -4.95 14.41
CA GLU A 121 -5.85 -5.60 15.35
C GLU A 121 -6.41 -6.89 14.73
N SER A 122 -6.65 -7.91 15.51
CA SER A 122 -7.16 -9.17 14.97
C SER A 122 -8.12 -9.89 15.91
N ARG A 123 -9.13 -10.56 15.34
CA ARG A 123 -10.06 -11.45 16.03
C ARG A 123 -10.21 -12.74 15.23
N ILE A 124 -9.97 -13.85 15.92
CA ILE A 124 -10.07 -15.20 15.36
C ILE A 124 -11.15 -15.94 16.14
N ASP A 125 -12.17 -16.42 15.46
CA ASP A 125 -13.20 -17.26 16.04
C ASP A 125 -12.68 -18.71 16.12
N LEU A 126 -12.81 -19.31 17.31
CA LEU A 126 -12.43 -20.71 17.54
C LEU A 126 -13.65 -21.64 17.59
N GLY A 127 -14.85 -21.08 17.38
CA GLY A 127 -16.11 -21.80 17.57
C GLY A 127 -16.59 -21.81 19.02
N GLN A 128 -17.83 -22.20 19.22
CA GLN A 128 -18.48 -22.29 20.55
C GLN A 128 -18.40 -21.00 21.39
N GLY A 129 -18.34 -19.81 20.73
CA GLY A 129 -18.23 -18.53 21.40
C GLY A 129 -16.83 -18.16 21.89
N MET A 130 -15.84 -19.03 21.69
CA MET A 130 -14.45 -18.74 22.02
C MET A 130 -13.78 -17.92 20.89
N GLN A 131 -13.00 -16.91 21.30
CA GLN A 131 -12.28 -16.04 20.37
C GLN A 131 -10.89 -15.73 20.90
N ILE A 132 -9.91 -15.62 19.99
CA ILE A 132 -8.60 -15.04 20.28
C ILE A 132 -8.61 -13.63 19.67
N GLN A 133 -8.29 -12.65 20.51
CA GLN A 133 -8.28 -11.25 20.11
C GLN A 133 -6.94 -10.59 20.41
N THR A 134 -6.48 -9.73 19.52
CA THR A 134 -5.33 -8.84 19.74
C THR A 134 -5.79 -7.40 19.47
N GLY A 135 -5.52 -6.52 20.43
CA GLY A 135 -6.02 -5.13 20.38
C GLY A 135 -7.53 -5.05 20.66
N ASN A 136 -8.13 -3.92 20.33
CA ASN A 136 -9.58 -3.71 20.44
C ASN A 136 -10.26 -4.04 19.11
N ALA A 137 -10.32 -5.32 18.75
CA ALA A 137 -10.88 -5.79 17.48
C ALA A 137 -12.43 -5.70 17.42
N ALA A 138 -13.01 -4.63 17.97
CA ALA A 138 -14.43 -4.38 17.93
C ALA A 138 -14.88 -3.91 16.54
N LEU A 139 -15.94 -4.55 16.02
CA LEU A 139 -16.57 -4.14 14.77
C LEU A 139 -17.73 -3.18 15.07
N SER A 140 -17.49 -1.89 14.98
CA SER A 140 -18.46 -0.83 15.17
C SER A 140 -18.34 0.23 14.08
N ALA A 141 -19.37 1.04 13.88
CA ALA A 141 -19.31 2.14 12.92
C ALA A 141 -18.20 3.17 13.26
N ALA A 142 -17.87 3.36 14.53
CA ALA A 142 -16.79 4.24 14.97
C ALA A 142 -15.42 3.64 14.63
N SER A 143 -15.19 2.34 14.98
CA SER A 143 -13.91 1.68 14.69
C SER A 143 -13.65 1.59 13.18
N LEU A 144 -14.69 1.27 12.37
CA LEU A 144 -14.56 1.16 10.92
C LEU A 144 -14.15 2.48 10.23
N ARG A 145 -14.53 3.64 10.78
CA ARG A 145 -14.12 4.96 10.24
C ARG A 145 -12.65 5.26 10.46
N GLU A 146 -12.03 4.63 11.43
CA GLU A 146 -10.63 4.84 11.77
C GLU A 146 -9.70 3.83 11.11
N LEU A 147 -10.25 2.81 10.45
CA LEU A 147 -9.49 1.81 9.74
C LEU A 147 -9.19 2.24 8.31
N ASP A 148 -8.01 1.87 7.84
CA ASP A 148 -7.64 1.96 6.42
C ASP A 148 -7.99 0.67 5.67
N LEU A 149 -7.91 -0.50 6.36
CA LEU A 149 -8.14 -1.80 5.76
C LEU A 149 -8.82 -2.78 6.72
N LEU A 150 -9.90 -3.38 6.25
CA LEU A 150 -10.53 -4.55 6.86
C LEU A 150 -10.21 -5.79 6.05
N VAL A 151 -9.55 -6.77 6.67
CA VAL A 151 -9.28 -8.08 6.08
C VAL A 151 -10.16 -9.12 6.77
N LEU A 152 -10.91 -9.90 6.00
CA LEU A 152 -11.72 -10.96 6.56
C LEU A 152 -11.76 -12.17 5.61
N ASP A 153 -11.97 -13.36 6.17
CA ASP A 153 -12.26 -14.54 5.39
C ASP A 153 -13.79 -14.74 5.21
N GLU A 154 -14.18 -15.64 4.32
CA GLU A 154 -15.59 -15.92 4.04
C GLU A 154 -16.35 -16.44 5.25
N ARG A 155 -15.68 -17.14 6.18
CA ARG A 155 -16.31 -17.64 7.41
C ARG A 155 -16.64 -16.49 8.36
N ALA A 156 -15.69 -15.56 8.53
CA ALA A 156 -15.93 -14.34 9.30
C ALA A 156 -17.05 -13.52 8.67
N TRP A 157 -17.06 -13.34 7.34
CA TRP A 157 -18.14 -12.66 6.64
C TRP A 157 -19.49 -13.34 6.84
N ASN A 158 -19.55 -14.66 6.68
CA ASN A 158 -20.78 -15.45 6.91
C ASN A 158 -21.25 -15.35 8.36
N GLY A 159 -20.33 -15.31 9.32
CA GLY A 159 -20.63 -15.18 10.76
C GLY A 159 -21.11 -13.78 11.18
N LEU A 160 -20.90 -12.75 10.36
CA LEU A 160 -21.43 -11.43 10.63
C LEU A 160 -22.95 -11.42 10.44
N GLY A 161 -23.69 -10.86 11.39
CA GLY A 161 -25.12 -10.57 11.23
C GLY A 161 -25.36 -9.52 10.14
N ALA A 162 -26.57 -9.48 9.60
CA ALA A 162 -26.94 -8.56 8.51
C ALA A 162 -26.64 -7.09 8.84
N GLY A 163 -26.86 -6.66 10.09
CA GLY A 163 -26.52 -5.30 10.54
C GLY A 163 -25.02 -5.00 10.48
N SER A 164 -24.17 -5.95 10.91
CA SER A 164 -22.72 -5.80 10.85
C SER A 164 -22.19 -5.77 9.41
N ARG A 165 -22.71 -6.62 8.54
CA ARG A 165 -22.37 -6.59 7.11
C ARG A 165 -22.76 -5.27 6.47
N ARG A 166 -23.93 -4.74 6.82
CA ARG A 166 -24.37 -3.42 6.34
C ARG A 166 -23.43 -2.32 6.79
N MET A 167 -23.00 -2.31 8.07
CA MET A 167 -22.02 -1.35 8.56
C MET A 167 -20.70 -1.41 7.78
N VAL A 168 -20.21 -2.61 7.45
CA VAL A 168 -19.00 -2.79 6.62
C VAL A 168 -19.21 -2.21 5.23
N ILE A 169 -20.37 -2.48 4.59
CA ILE A 169 -20.69 -1.94 3.25
C ILE A 169 -20.80 -0.41 3.30
N ASP A 170 -21.40 0.15 4.32
CA ASP A 170 -21.52 1.60 4.48
C ASP A 170 -20.15 2.24 4.69
N ALA A 171 -19.26 1.62 5.49
CA ALA A 171 -17.88 2.07 5.68
C ALA A 171 -17.04 1.95 4.39
N LEU A 172 -17.22 0.86 3.63
CA LEU A 172 -16.61 0.68 2.31
C LEU A 172 -17.03 1.80 1.35
N ASN A 173 -18.31 2.14 1.30
CA ASN A 173 -18.79 3.26 0.49
C ASN A 173 -18.19 4.60 0.96
N GLY A 174 -17.84 4.73 2.25
CA GLY A 174 -17.22 5.89 2.86
C GLY A 174 -15.69 5.98 2.76
N GLY A 175 -15.01 4.97 2.15
CA GLY A 175 -13.57 5.03 1.92
C GLY A 175 -12.74 3.87 2.49
N LEU A 176 -13.34 2.98 3.31
CA LEU A 176 -12.63 1.81 3.85
C LEU A 176 -12.16 0.89 2.72
N GLY A 177 -10.93 0.38 2.83
CA GLY A 177 -10.48 -0.78 2.05
C GLY A 177 -10.99 -2.09 2.65
N VAL A 178 -11.54 -2.99 1.84
CA VAL A 178 -11.98 -4.32 2.28
C VAL A 178 -11.30 -5.39 1.44
N LEU A 179 -10.63 -6.33 2.10
CA LEU A 179 -10.07 -7.53 1.48
C LEU A 179 -10.81 -8.76 2.00
N LEU A 180 -11.61 -9.39 1.15
CA LEU A 180 -12.26 -10.66 1.45
C LEU A 180 -11.46 -11.82 0.87
N ARG A 181 -11.02 -12.70 1.75
CA ARG A 181 -10.27 -13.92 1.41
C ARG A 181 -11.26 -15.07 1.25
N LEU A 182 -11.23 -15.71 0.10
CA LEU A 182 -12.05 -16.88 -0.23
C LEU A 182 -11.22 -18.15 0.08
N THR A 183 -11.19 -18.56 1.33
CA THR A 183 -10.45 -19.74 1.80
C THR A 183 -11.35 -20.98 1.93
N GLY A 184 -12.65 -20.79 1.94
CA GLY A 184 -13.69 -21.82 2.00
C GLY A 184 -14.93 -21.44 1.18
N PRO A 185 -15.99 -22.25 1.23
CA PRO A 185 -17.21 -22.00 0.46
C PRO A 185 -17.99 -20.80 1.00
N LEU A 186 -18.54 -20.00 0.10
CA LEU A 186 -19.43 -18.90 0.42
C LEU A 186 -20.83 -19.44 0.76
N ALA A 187 -21.44 -18.91 1.82
CA ALA A 187 -22.87 -19.13 2.04
C ALA A 187 -23.69 -18.45 0.93
N GLY A 188 -24.88 -18.97 0.63
CA GLY A 188 -25.71 -18.44 -0.45
C GLY A 188 -26.03 -16.94 -0.31
N SER A 189 -26.28 -16.45 0.91
CA SER A 189 -26.49 -15.03 1.18
C SER A 189 -25.25 -14.18 0.88
N ALA A 190 -24.05 -14.65 1.22
CA ALA A 190 -22.80 -13.97 0.95
C ALA A 190 -22.52 -13.84 -0.56
N GLY A 191 -22.85 -14.89 -1.33
CA GLY A 191 -22.75 -14.84 -2.79
C GLY A 191 -23.66 -13.78 -3.42
N ASN A 192 -24.87 -13.59 -2.88
CA ASN A 192 -25.80 -12.55 -3.33
C ASN A 192 -25.28 -11.14 -2.98
N GLU A 193 -24.73 -10.95 -1.78
CA GLU A 193 -24.14 -9.68 -1.37
C GLU A 193 -22.92 -9.32 -2.24
N LEU A 194 -22.04 -10.29 -2.52
CA LEU A 194 -20.90 -10.07 -3.42
C LEU A 194 -21.35 -9.72 -4.84
N ARG A 195 -22.47 -10.31 -5.31
CA ARG A 195 -23.05 -9.94 -6.61
C ARG A 195 -23.55 -8.49 -6.60
N ALA A 196 -24.19 -8.05 -5.52
CA ALA A 196 -24.60 -6.65 -5.35
C ALA A 196 -23.39 -5.70 -5.30
N LEU A 197 -22.24 -6.18 -4.83
CA LEU A 197 -20.96 -5.46 -4.85
C LEU A 197 -20.18 -5.61 -6.18
N GLY A 198 -20.80 -6.22 -7.20
CA GLY A 198 -20.26 -6.33 -8.56
C GLY A 198 -19.30 -7.49 -8.79
N PHE A 199 -19.34 -8.54 -7.93
CA PHE A 199 -18.56 -9.76 -8.14
C PHE A 199 -19.49 -10.96 -8.40
N SER A 200 -19.24 -11.67 -9.48
CA SER A 200 -19.81 -13.00 -9.71
C SER A 200 -18.79 -14.06 -9.31
N VAL A 201 -19.13 -14.91 -8.36
CA VAL A 201 -18.29 -15.99 -7.88
C VAL A 201 -18.95 -17.32 -8.23
N GLN A 202 -18.26 -18.11 -9.03
CA GLN A 202 -18.65 -19.49 -9.35
C GLN A 202 -17.66 -20.42 -8.66
N GLU A 203 -18.14 -21.24 -7.75
CA GLU A 203 -17.32 -22.19 -7.03
C GLU A 203 -17.28 -23.54 -7.73
N THR A 204 -16.08 -24.11 -7.80
CA THR A 204 -15.84 -25.52 -8.12
C THR A 204 -15.12 -26.16 -6.94
N ALA A 205 -15.32 -27.43 -6.73
CA ALA A 205 -14.67 -28.13 -5.63
C ALA A 205 -13.14 -28.20 -5.84
N GLY A 206 -12.39 -28.05 -4.74
CA GLY A 206 -10.97 -28.36 -4.69
C GLY A 206 -10.06 -27.15 -4.57
N VAL A 207 -8.77 -27.47 -4.50
CA VAL A 207 -7.65 -26.55 -4.43
C VAL A 207 -6.68 -26.92 -5.56
N GLN A 208 -6.08 -25.95 -6.19
CA GLN A 208 -5.17 -26.13 -7.31
C GLN A 208 -3.83 -25.45 -7.01
N GLY A 209 -2.72 -26.11 -7.38
CA GLY A 209 -1.40 -25.50 -7.41
C GLY A 209 -1.31 -24.45 -8.52
N VAL A 210 -0.68 -23.30 -8.22
CA VAL A 210 -0.47 -22.21 -9.16
C VAL A 210 0.90 -21.57 -8.97
N ARG A 211 1.45 -21.06 -10.07
CA ARG A 211 2.64 -20.22 -10.05
C ARG A 211 2.24 -18.78 -10.33
N LEU A 212 2.87 -17.85 -9.62
CA LEU A 212 2.64 -16.44 -9.87
C LEU A 212 3.35 -15.98 -11.15
N ALA A 213 2.76 -14.99 -11.84
CA ALA A 213 3.46 -14.26 -12.87
C ALA A 213 4.71 -13.61 -12.25
N GLU A 214 5.87 -13.81 -12.86
CA GLU A 214 7.11 -13.21 -12.36
C GLU A 214 7.03 -11.68 -12.54
N PRO A 215 7.22 -10.90 -11.46
CA PRO A 215 7.61 -9.51 -11.62
C PRO A 215 9.01 -9.50 -12.25
N GLN A 216 9.29 -8.60 -13.16
CA GLN A 216 10.55 -8.49 -13.90
C GLN A 216 11.78 -8.78 -13.03
N GLY A 217 12.24 -10.03 -13.02
CA GLY A 217 13.41 -10.48 -12.26
C GLY A 217 13.28 -11.93 -11.79
N LYS A 218 14.35 -12.70 -11.92
CA LYS A 218 14.49 -14.14 -11.70
C LYS A 218 14.32 -14.63 -10.24
N ALA A 219 13.26 -14.28 -9.54
CA ALA A 219 12.95 -14.92 -8.27
C ALA A 219 12.13 -16.18 -8.57
N LEU A 220 12.67 -17.36 -8.21
CA LEU A 220 11.91 -18.61 -8.18
C LEU A 220 10.86 -18.48 -7.06
N LEU A 221 9.65 -18.07 -7.44
CA LEU A 221 8.53 -18.02 -6.52
C LEU A 221 8.03 -19.46 -6.26
N PRO A 222 7.70 -19.81 -5.02
CA PRO A 222 7.16 -21.12 -4.69
C PRO A 222 5.82 -21.35 -5.40
N GLU A 223 5.47 -22.62 -5.61
CA GLU A 223 4.13 -22.98 -6.01
C GLU A 223 3.18 -22.74 -4.86
N LEU A 224 2.14 -21.94 -5.09
CA LEU A 224 1.09 -21.62 -4.14
C LEU A 224 -0.17 -22.41 -4.44
N SER A 225 -1.09 -22.45 -3.47
CA SER A 225 -2.39 -23.06 -3.62
C SER A 225 -3.49 -22.01 -3.77
N ARG A 226 -4.42 -22.24 -4.69
CA ARG A 226 -5.63 -21.43 -4.82
C ARG A 226 -6.89 -22.27 -4.67
N ARG A 227 -7.96 -21.65 -4.21
CA ARG A 227 -9.30 -22.22 -4.32
C ARG A 227 -9.72 -22.30 -5.80
N SER A 228 -10.43 -23.39 -6.15
CA SER A 228 -11.03 -23.56 -7.47
C SER A 228 -12.30 -22.71 -7.56
N VAL A 229 -12.12 -21.41 -7.78
CA VAL A 229 -13.21 -20.44 -7.96
C VAL A 229 -12.97 -19.64 -9.23
N LYS A 230 -14.03 -19.30 -9.93
CA LYS A 230 -14.02 -18.35 -11.03
C LYS A 230 -14.67 -17.06 -10.55
N VAL A 231 -13.85 -16.02 -10.42
CA VAL A 231 -14.32 -14.68 -10.01
C VAL A 231 -14.34 -13.79 -11.25
N GLN A 232 -15.44 -13.11 -11.46
CA GLN A 232 -15.64 -12.12 -12.51
C GLN A 232 -16.12 -10.81 -11.90
N SER A 233 -15.59 -9.71 -12.40
CA SER A 233 -16.05 -8.36 -12.09
C SER A 233 -15.83 -7.49 -13.34
N PRO A 234 -16.87 -6.92 -13.95
CA PRO A 234 -16.72 -6.12 -15.18
C PRO A 234 -15.74 -4.96 -15.03
N ASP A 235 -15.78 -4.27 -13.88
CA ASP A 235 -14.89 -3.13 -13.58
C ASP A 235 -13.71 -3.53 -12.69
N GLY A 236 -13.45 -4.84 -12.58
CA GLY A 236 -12.43 -5.37 -11.69
C GLY A 236 -11.03 -5.32 -12.30
N VAL A 237 -10.07 -4.93 -11.47
CA VAL A 237 -8.65 -4.91 -11.82
C VAL A 237 -7.94 -6.04 -11.09
N ALA A 238 -7.23 -6.88 -11.82
CA ALA A 238 -6.46 -7.96 -11.21
C ALA A 238 -5.25 -7.39 -10.45
N LEU A 239 -5.18 -7.73 -9.16
CA LEU A 239 -4.03 -7.41 -8.29
C LEU A 239 -2.89 -8.40 -8.49
N LEU A 240 -3.23 -9.66 -8.76
CA LEU A 240 -2.29 -10.76 -8.84
C LEU A 240 -2.73 -11.72 -9.94
N ARG A 241 -1.77 -12.26 -10.69
CA ARG A 241 -2.02 -13.20 -11.79
C ARG A 241 -1.11 -14.41 -11.69
N THR A 242 -1.55 -15.52 -12.29
CA THR A 242 -0.70 -16.68 -12.53
C THR A 242 0.24 -16.40 -13.70
N ASP A 243 1.24 -17.28 -13.86
CA ASP A 243 2.11 -17.38 -15.06
C ASP A 243 1.31 -17.54 -16.38
N LYS A 244 0.08 -18.06 -16.30
CA LYS A 244 -0.87 -18.17 -17.42
C LYS A 244 -1.80 -16.96 -17.57
N ASN A 245 -1.50 -15.86 -16.88
CA ASN A 245 -2.26 -14.62 -16.90
C ASN A 245 -3.69 -14.72 -16.30
N GLU A 246 -4.01 -15.78 -15.54
CA GLU A 246 -5.28 -15.91 -14.84
C GLU A 246 -5.25 -15.08 -13.53
N PRO A 247 -6.32 -14.36 -13.19
CA PRO A 247 -6.36 -13.60 -11.94
C PRO A 247 -6.41 -14.52 -10.71
N LEU A 248 -5.75 -14.11 -9.64
CA LEU A 248 -5.73 -14.74 -8.31
C LEU A 248 -6.28 -13.81 -7.21
N ALA A 249 -6.36 -12.55 -7.53
CA ALA A 249 -7.02 -11.53 -6.74
C ALA A 249 -7.53 -10.43 -7.66
N ILE A 250 -8.73 -9.93 -7.39
CA ILE A 250 -9.36 -8.84 -8.16
C ILE A 250 -9.89 -7.80 -7.18
N TRP A 251 -9.64 -6.54 -7.45
CA TRP A 251 -10.25 -5.43 -6.73
C TRP A 251 -11.09 -4.56 -7.64
N ARG A 252 -12.01 -3.81 -7.04
CA ARG A 252 -12.77 -2.75 -7.69
C ARG A 252 -13.06 -1.61 -6.74
N ALA A 253 -13.34 -0.44 -7.29
CA ALA A 253 -13.86 0.68 -6.52
C ALA A 253 -15.34 0.44 -6.14
N GLN A 254 -15.71 0.87 -4.94
CA GLN A 254 -17.07 0.82 -4.44
C GLN A 254 -17.30 2.07 -3.57
N GLY A 255 -18.12 3.02 -4.07
CA GLY A 255 -18.20 4.34 -3.44
C GLY A 255 -16.84 5.03 -3.43
N GLN A 256 -16.40 5.49 -2.27
CA GLN A 256 -15.06 6.07 -2.07
C GLN A 256 -14.00 5.02 -1.67
N GLY A 257 -14.42 3.80 -1.33
CA GLY A 257 -13.54 2.73 -0.91
C GLY A 257 -13.18 1.76 -2.03
N ARG A 258 -12.53 0.67 -1.63
CA ARG A 258 -12.10 -0.39 -2.52
C ARG A 258 -12.37 -1.74 -1.88
N ILE A 259 -12.91 -2.67 -2.66
CA ILE A 259 -13.09 -4.05 -2.22
C ILE A 259 -12.30 -4.99 -3.12
N ALA A 260 -11.60 -5.93 -2.51
CA ALA A 260 -10.85 -6.97 -3.21
C ALA A 260 -11.30 -8.36 -2.77
N LEU A 261 -11.35 -9.28 -3.72
CA LEU A 261 -11.45 -10.71 -3.46
C LEU A 261 -10.11 -11.37 -3.72
N TRP A 262 -9.73 -12.30 -2.84
CA TRP A 262 -8.46 -13.01 -2.84
C TRP A 262 -8.69 -14.49 -2.59
N TRP A 263 -8.20 -15.38 -3.45
CA TRP A 263 -8.46 -16.83 -3.34
C TRP A 263 -7.20 -17.71 -3.31
N LEU A 264 -6.03 -17.13 -3.04
CA LEU A 264 -4.88 -17.89 -2.58
C LEU A 264 -5.04 -18.31 -1.12
N THR A 265 -4.52 -19.49 -0.77
CA THR A 265 -4.74 -20.11 0.55
C THR A 265 -3.48 -20.29 1.38
N ASP A 266 -2.28 -20.12 0.81
CA ASP A 266 -1.00 -20.43 1.46
C ASP A 266 0.13 -19.46 1.05
N THR A 267 -0.17 -18.16 1.05
CA THR A 267 0.77 -17.09 0.64
C THR A 267 1.95 -16.89 1.60
N TYR A 268 2.03 -17.69 2.64
CA TYR A 268 3.13 -17.68 3.61
C TYR A 268 4.33 -18.53 3.17
N LYS A 269 4.25 -19.30 2.09
CA LYS A 269 5.34 -20.06 1.50
C LYS A 269 6.32 -19.13 0.78
#